data_0728ce76346ff2b2f4d569d8b3672674
#
_entry.id   0728ce76346ff2b2f4d569d8b3672674
#
_cell.length_a   1.000
_cell.length_b   1.000
_cell.length_c   1.000
_cell.angle_alpha   90.00
_cell.angle_beta   90.00
_cell.angle_gamma   90.00
#
_symmetry.space_group_name_H-M   'P 1'
#
loop_
_entity.id
_entity.type
_entity.pdbx_description
1 polymer ?
#
loop_
_entity_poly.entity_id
_entity_poly.type
_entity_poly.pdbx_seq_one_letter_code
_entity_poly.pdbx_strand_id
1 'polypeptide(L)'
;MQRFVARTEATGACQPSFNTRKKPGVGEGTNGLSHPSSFTTDNGVRWALPKLAHERLSGLSNCGQNMRWIVITPLLAYVLFGTNLGAFAQEVQPPKTEEDNGYSQIAIFAKALELVRQDYVDENKTSYHDLVTAAMKGMLSSLDPHSQFMDPNDFRDMQDDTRSRFNGLGIEVSMKNGLPTVVTAMEDTPAAKVGILSGDQILRINGVSTDRMDLQDAINVLRGPAGAKVSMTLLRPSTKEIKDYTLQRAEIKIQSVKGERLLHPDLTGPFRIGYVRLIQFNEPTADELSKAIDTLQKQGMQALILDLRNNPGGLLNSAVDVCGQFLPPSTKVVSTQGRVSSQQHDYATSAVSKPRPDFPMVLLINEGSASGAEIVAGALKDLRRAVLVGETTFGKGSVQNVLQLPDGSAVRFTTAKYYTPSRQVIQGTGVTPNIRVGMTAEQERALYALRNAGNVKPDDEINVIKTKDPQMLRAIDALKGVMIYAQQSAPKAEAVKK
;
A
#
# COMPACT_ATOMS: atom_id res chain seq x y z
N MET A 1 9.26 -1.34 -2.96
CA MET A 1 7.85 -1.78 -2.89
C MET A 1 7.39 -2.05 -4.31
N GLN A 2 7.69 -3.22 -4.82
CA GLN A 2 7.17 -3.65 -6.11
C GLN A 2 5.70 -3.99 -5.97
N ARG A 3 4.95 -3.55 -6.95
CA ARG A 3 3.52 -3.63 -7.05
C ARG A 3 3.05 -5.08 -7.08
N PHE A 4 2.41 -5.52 -6.04
CA PHE A 4 1.37 -6.51 -6.19
C PHE A 4 0.03 -5.76 -6.32
N VAL A 5 -0.39 -5.54 -7.55
CA VAL A 5 -1.79 -5.43 -7.87
C VAL A 5 -2.21 -6.82 -8.32
N ALA A 6 -2.57 -7.66 -7.36
CA ALA A 6 -3.31 -8.87 -7.66
C ALA A 6 -4.72 -8.42 -8.10
N ARG A 7 -4.97 -8.41 -9.38
CA ARG A 7 -6.33 -8.39 -9.91
C ARG A 7 -6.95 -9.75 -9.66
N THR A 8 -7.86 -9.82 -8.73
CA THR A 8 -8.94 -10.81 -8.74
C THR A 8 -9.89 -10.43 -9.86
N GLU A 9 -9.79 -11.11 -10.98
CA GLU A 9 -10.85 -11.13 -11.97
C GLU A 9 -12.05 -11.91 -11.38
N ALA A 10 -13.12 -11.19 -11.16
CA ALA A 10 -14.42 -11.78 -10.85
C ALA A 10 -14.91 -12.52 -12.10
N THR A 11 -14.88 -13.82 -12.07
CA THR A 11 -15.58 -14.68 -13.05
C THR A 11 -17.08 -14.51 -12.86
N GLY A 12 -17.69 -13.92 -13.87
CA GLY A 12 -19.14 -13.81 -13.99
C GLY A 12 -19.80 -15.19 -14.01
N ALA A 13 -20.77 -15.36 -13.15
CA ALA A 13 -21.67 -16.50 -13.13
C ALA A 13 -22.51 -16.52 -14.42
N CYS A 14 -22.31 -17.53 -15.24
CA CYS A 14 -23.22 -17.88 -16.32
C CYS A 14 -24.24 -18.87 -15.77
N GLN A 15 -25.52 -18.50 -15.78
CA GLN A 15 -26.65 -19.39 -15.50
C GLN A 15 -26.82 -20.39 -16.66
N PRO A 16 -27.18 -21.65 -16.42
CA PRO A 16 -27.49 -22.59 -17.46
C PRO A 16 -28.94 -22.48 -17.88
N SER A 17 -29.16 -22.23 -19.17
CA SER A 17 -30.46 -22.43 -19.83
C SER A 17 -30.69 -23.91 -20.13
N PHE A 18 -31.79 -24.44 -19.62
CA PHE A 18 -32.38 -25.74 -19.99
C PHE A 18 -32.69 -25.77 -21.48
N ASN A 19 -32.28 -26.85 -22.18
CA ASN A 19 -33.02 -27.34 -23.32
C ASN A 19 -32.89 -28.85 -23.42
N THR A 20 -34.04 -29.47 -23.41
CA THR A 20 -34.36 -30.88 -23.56
C THR A 20 -34.17 -31.36 -25.00
N ARG A 21 -33.60 -32.55 -25.23
CA ARG A 21 -34.18 -33.61 -26.06
C ARG A 21 -33.28 -34.83 -26.31
N LYS A 22 -33.93 -36.00 -25.98
CA LYS A 22 -33.90 -37.35 -26.61
C LYS A 22 -32.66 -38.24 -26.49
N LYS A 23 -32.91 -39.35 -25.76
CA LYS A 23 -32.30 -40.71 -25.91
C LYS A 23 -32.68 -41.32 -27.28
N PRO A 24 -32.05 -42.45 -27.79
CA PRO A 24 -31.96 -43.74 -27.10
C PRO A 24 -30.71 -44.61 -27.43
N GLY A 25 -30.54 -45.73 -26.69
CA GLY A 25 -30.02 -47.01 -27.21
C GLY A 25 -28.97 -47.70 -26.35
N VAL A 26 -29.42 -48.57 -25.47
CA VAL A 26 -29.17 -50.03 -25.29
C VAL A 26 -27.74 -50.58 -25.39
N GLY A 27 -27.35 -51.33 -24.34
CA GLY A 27 -26.22 -52.26 -24.33
C GLY A 27 -25.89 -52.83 -22.97
N GLU A 28 -26.36 -54.04 -22.72
CA GLU A 28 -26.26 -54.90 -21.54
C GLU A 28 -24.83 -55.38 -21.23
N GLY A 29 -24.62 -55.85 -19.97
CA GLY A 29 -23.54 -56.80 -19.59
C GLY A 29 -23.06 -56.61 -18.16
N THR A 30 -23.74 -57.13 -17.22
CA THR A 30 -23.64 -58.30 -16.28
C THR A 30 -22.35 -58.48 -15.47
N ASN A 31 -22.60 -58.68 -14.15
CA ASN A 31 -21.87 -59.47 -13.13
C ASN A 31 -20.59 -58.90 -12.55
N GLY A 32 -20.36 -58.93 -11.25
CA GLY A 32 -20.75 -59.77 -10.14
C GLY A 32 -20.03 -59.35 -8.87
N LEU A 33 -20.74 -59.46 -7.83
CA LEU A 33 -20.45 -59.93 -6.46
C LEU A 33 -19.01 -59.81 -5.86
N SER A 34 -18.83 -59.14 -4.73
CA SER A 34 -18.67 -59.76 -3.42
C SER A 34 -18.28 -58.79 -2.32
N HIS A 35 -19.07 -58.71 -1.27
CA HIS A 35 -18.75 -58.32 0.10
C HIS A 35 -18.10 -59.55 0.82
N PRO A 36 -17.64 -59.50 2.10
CA PRO A 36 -17.32 -58.43 3.06
C PRO A 36 -16.02 -58.71 3.86
N SER A 37 -15.54 -57.81 4.67
CA SER A 37 -15.05 -58.15 6.02
C SER A 37 -14.93 -56.92 6.92
N SER A 38 -15.68 -57.04 8.00
CA SER A 38 -15.66 -56.24 9.22
C SER A 38 -14.38 -56.42 10.02
N PHE A 39 -13.85 -55.40 10.61
CA PHE A 39 -13.11 -55.48 11.89
C PHE A 39 -13.59 -54.36 12.81
N THR A 40 -14.18 -54.82 13.91
CA THR A 40 -14.49 -54.06 15.13
C THR A 40 -13.31 -54.07 16.08
N THR A 41 -12.97 -52.94 16.70
CA THR A 41 -12.53 -52.87 18.09
C THR A 41 -12.91 -51.52 18.70
N ASP A 42 -13.75 -51.59 19.61
CA ASP A 42 -14.03 -50.96 20.89
C ASP A 42 -13.09 -49.80 21.33
N ASN A 43 -13.68 -48.67 21.60
CA ASN A 43 -13.72 -48.00 22.92
C ASN A 43 -14.52 -46.70 22.80
N GLY A 44 -15.66 -46.77 23.45
CA GLY A 44 -16.65 -45.69 23.44
C GLY A 44 -16.29 -44.53 24.36
N VAL A 45 -16.48 -43.33 23.83
CA VAL A 45 -16.95 -42.17 24.61
C VAL A 45 -17.92 -41.40 23.72
N ARG A 46 -19.22 -41.48 24.08
CA ARG A 46 -20.30 -40.67 23.53
C ARG A 46 -20.33 -39.32 24.23
N TRP A 47 -20.24 -38.24 23.49
CA TRP A 47 -20.65 -36.93 23.96
C TRP A 47 -22.03 -36.60 23.38
N ALA A 48 -23.01 -36.45 24.27
CA ALA A 48 -24.37 -36.04 23.94
C ALA A 48 -24.46 -34.49 23.97
N LEU A 49 -24.97 -33.92 22.92
CA LEU A 49 -25.40 -32.52 22.86
C LEU A 49 -26.86 -32.43 23.37
N PRO A 50 -27.24 -31.48 24.23
CA PRO A 50 -28.64 -31.23 24.56
C PRO A 50 -29.29 -30.31 23.51
N LYS A 51 -30.41 -30.78 22.98
CA LYS A 51 -31.38 -29.99 22.21
C LYS A 51 -32.08 -29.01 23.12
N LEU A 52 -32.10 -27.75 22.81
CA LEU A 52 -33.03 -26.79 23.42
C LEU A 52 -34.24 -26.62 22.51
N ALA A 53 -35.39 -26.92 23.11
CA ALA A 53 -36.70 -26.80 22.51
C ALA A 53 -37.17 -25.34 22.48
N HIS A 54 -37.88 -25.01 21.40
CA HIS A 54 -38.70 -23.83 21.25
C HIS A 54 -39.99 -23.99 22.09
N GLU A 55 -40.32 -22.99 22.89
CA GLU A 55 -41.72 -22.72 23.21
C GLU A 55 -42.03 -21.22 23.09
N ARG A 56 -43.01 -20.96 22.27
CA ARG A 56 -43.76 -19.69 22.18
C ARG A 56 -44.77 -19.61 23.26
N LEU A 57 -44.94 -18.47 23.86
CA LEU A 57 -46.25 -18.03 24.37
C LEU A 57 -46.41 -16.51 24.24
N SER A 58 -47.46 -16.19 23.54
CA SER A 58 -48.07 -14.88 23.32
C SER A 58 -48.96 -14.48 24.49
N GLY A 59 -49.07 -13.17 24.75
CA GLY A 59 -50.38 -12.68 25.19
C GLY A 59 -50.39 -11.66 26.32
N LEU A 60 -50.93 -10.48 26.04
CA LEU A 60 -51.76 -9.55 26.83
C LEU A 60 -51.05 -8.59 27.79
N SER A 61 -50.88 -7.37 27.41
CA SER A 61 -51.75 -6.18 27.52
C SER A 61 -52.21 -5.74 28.93
N ASN A 62 -51.88 -4.50 29.22
CA ASN A 62 -52.63 -3.42 29.84
C ASN A 62 -52.69 -3.18 31.36
N CYS A 63 -52.64 -1.89 31.60
CA CYS A 63 -53.21 -1.08 32.72
C CYS A 63 -52.33 -1.00 33.97
N GLY A 64 -51.79 0.10 34.41
CA GLY A 64 -52.45 1.38 34.62
C GLY A 64 -52.27 1.86 36.05
N GLN A 65 -51.71 3.02 36.24
CA GLN A 65 -51.98 4.01 37.29
C GLN A 65 -51.61 3.81 38.75
N ASN A 66 -50.76 4.74 39.22
CA ASN A 66 -50.92 5.55 40.45
C ASN A 66 -50.89 4.92 41.85
N MET A 67 -49.96 5.33 42.67
CA MET A 67 -50.17 6.18 43.88
C MET A 67 -48.97 6.03 44.83
N ARG A 68 -48.22 7.06 45.04
CA ARG A 68 -48.16 8.02 46.16
C ARG A 68 -47.94 7.46 47.58
N TRP A 69 -46.80 7.96 48.14
CA TRP A 69 -46.54 8.32 49.53
C TRP A 69 -46.65 7.24 50.63
N ILE A 70 -45.61 7.06 51.46
CA ILE A 70 -45.56 7.46 52.86
C ILE A 70 -44.12 7.36 53.38
N VAL A 71 -43.64 8.49 53.91
CA VAL A 71 -42.48 8.68 54.77
C VAL A 71 -42.83 8.23 56.16
N ILE A 72 -42.01 7.43 56.84
CA ILE A 72 -41.90 7.41 58.31
C ILE A 72 -40.48 6.98 58.69
N THR A 73 -39.74 7.91 59.25
CA THR A 73 -38.65 7.70 60.19
C THR A 73 -39.24 7.35 61.58
N PRO A 74 -38.55 6.58 62.43
CA PRO A 74 -37.99 7.24 63.58
C PRO A 74 -36.59 6.83 64.03
N LEU A 75 -36.05 7.76 64.69
CA LEU A 75 -34.79 7.94 65.41
C LEU A 75 -34.62 7.04 66.62
N LEU A 76 -33.33 6.79 66.95
CA LEU A 76 -32.75 6.56 68.30
C LEU A 76 -33.03 5.25 69.11
N ALA A 77 -31.91 4.55 69.31
CA ALA A 77 -31.32 4.24 70.64
C ALA A 77 -30.06 3.39 70.41
N TYR A 78 -28.96 3.87 70.62
CA TYR A 78 -27.89 3.90 71.61
C TYR A 78 -27.68 2.57 72.39
N VAL A 79 -26.37 2.29 72.47
CA VAL A 79 -25.61 1.67 73.59
C VAL A 79 -24.89 0.35 73.26
N LEU A 80 -23.58 0.50 73.09
CA LEU A 80 -22.50 -0.33 73.64
C LEU A 80 -22.72 -1.87 73.75
N PHE A 81 -22.01 -2.53 72.83
CA PHE A 81 -21.16 -3.65 73.26
C PHE A 81 -20.12 -3.90 72.17
N GLY A 82 -18.86 -3.67 72.49
CA GLY A 82 -17.77 -4.00 71.65
C GLY A 82 -17.58 -5.53 71.59
N THR A 83 -17.56 -6.03 70.37
CA THR A 83 -16.85 -7.27 70.07
C THR A 83 -16.18 -7.09 68.69
N ASN A 84 -14.87 -7.10 68.71
CA ASN A 84 -14.02 -7.26 67.53
C ASN A 84 -14.42 -8.53 66.78
N LEU A 85 -15.14 -8.38 65.71
CA LEU A 85 -15.14 -9.34 64.62
C LEU A 85 -14.48 -8.69 63.44
N GLY A 86 -13.14 -8.76 63.38
CA GLY A 86 -12.39 -8.58 62.19
C GLY A 86 -12.81 -9.64 61.16
N ALA A 87 -13.85 -9.34 60.37
CA ALA A 87 -14.12 -10.07 59.16
C ALA A 87 -12.93 -9.77 58.22
N PHE A 88 -12.02 -10.71 58.15
CA PHE A 88 -11.10 -10.79 57.02
C PHE A 88 -11.96 -10.88 55.75
N ALA A 89 -12.27 -9.75 55.17
CA ALA A 89 -12.61 -9.69 53.74
C ALA A 89 -11.33 -10.12 53.02
N GLN A 90 -11.20 -11.40 52.79
CA GLN A 90 -10.23 -11.94 51.88
C GLN A 90 -10.62 -11.34 50.51
N GLU A 91 -9.93 -10.29 50.11
CA GLU A 91 -9.98 -9.74 48.78
C GLU A 91 -9.68 -10.91 47.82
N VAL A 92 -10.72 -11.48 47.22
CA VAL A 92 -10.55 -12.46 46.15
C VAL A 92 -9.88 -11.73 45.04
N GLN A 93 -8.53 -11.77 45.04
CA GLN A 93 -7.76 -11.34 43.90
C GLN A 93 -8.29 -12.10 42.68
N PRO A 94 -8.68 -11.41 41.60
CA PRO A 94 -9.03 -12.10 40.39
C PRO A 94 -7.84 -13.04 40.04
N PRO A 95 -8.12 -14.25 39.52
CA PRO A 95 -7.05 -15.19 39.19
C PRO A 95 -6.04 -14.43 38.35
N LYS A 96 -4.77 -14.43 38.81
CA LYS A 96 -3.65 -13.96 37.99
C LYS A 96 -3.82 -14.69 36.65
N THR A 97 -4.16 -13.98 35.58
CA THR A 97 -3.98 -14.47 34.23
C THR A 97 -2.60 -15.08 34.22
N GLU A 98 -2.48 -16.36 33.85
CA GLU A 98 -1.20 -17.02 33.65
C GLU A 98 -0.37 -16.03 32.89
N GLU A 99 0.73 -15.56 33.49
CA GLU A 99 1.67 -14.67 32.81
C GLU A 99 2.04 -15.42 31.55
N ASP A 100 1.82 -14.81 30.40
CA ASP A 100 2.11 -15.36 29.08
C ASP A 100 3.61 -15.68 29.06
N ASN A 101 3.96 -16.90 29.48
CA ASN A 101 5.35 -17.32 29.68
C ASN A 101 5.93 -17.68 28.32
N GLY A 102 6.54 -16.70 27.66
CA GLY A 102 7.15 -16.86 26.35
C GLY A 102 8.12 -18.06 26.27
N TYR A 103 8.82 -18.39 27.35
CA TYR A 103 9.77 -19.51 27.34
C TYR A 103 9.07 -20.88 27.22
N SER A 104 7.96 -21.09 27.89
CA SER A 104 7.19 -22.33 27.75
C SER A 104 6.59 -22.47 26.34
N GLN A 105 6.14 -21.38 25.73
CA GLN A 105 5.63 -21.38 24.35
C GLN A 105 6.74 -21.65 23.33
N ILE A 106 7.93 -21.07 23.54
CA ILE A 106 9.09 -21.36 22.69
C ILE A 106 9.52 -22.83 22.80
N ALA A 107 9.44 -23.44 24.01
CA ALA A 107 9.76 -24.85 24.19
C ALA A 107 8.78 -25.78 23.43
N ILE A 108 7.47 -25.44 23.44
CA ILE A 108 6.45 -26.17 22.66
C ILE A 108 6.73 -26.02 21.16
N PHE A 109 7.04 -24.81 20.69
CA PHE A 109 7.39 -24.56 19.30
C PHE A 109 8.63 -25.37 18.88
N ALA A 110 9.68 -25.36 19.69
CA ALA A 110 10.90 -26.11 19.39
C ALA A 110 10.63 -27.63 19.33
N LYS A 111 9.79 -28.17 20.21
CA LYS A 111 9.40 -29.59 20.17
C LYS A 111 8.58 -29.93 18.94
N ALA A 112 7.63 -29.05 18.53
CA ALA A 112 6.86 -29.25 17.31
C ALA A 112 7.75 -29.22 16.07
N LEU A 113 8.71 -28.31 16.02
CA LEU A 113 9.68 -28.19 14.94
C LEU A 113 10.55 -29.46 14.80
N GLU A 114 11.02 -30.01 15.95
CA GLU A 114 11.76 -31.26 15.98
C GLU A 114 10.94 -32.42 15.45
N LEU A 115 9.70 -32.60 15.89
CA LEU A 115 8.78 -33.65 15.44
C LEU A 115 8.51 -33.58 13.93
N VAL A 116 8.22 -32.38 13.42
CA VAL A 116 8.01 -32.17 11.97
C VAL A 116 9.25 -32.60 11.20
N ARG A 117 10.43 -32.23 11.69
CA ARG A 117 11.67 -32.57 11.02
C ARG A 117 11.98 -34.09 11.04
N GLN A 118 11.63 -34.77 12.13
CA GLN A 118 11.88 -36.19 12.28
C GLN A 118 10.89 -37.07 11.52
N ASP A 119 9.59 -36.69 11.54
CA ASP A 119 8.53 -37.60 11.14
C ASP A 119 7.84 -37.20 9.83
N TYR A 120 8.14 -36.01 9.25
CA TYR A 120 7.52 -35.62 8.00
C TYR A 120 8.02 -36.45 6.82
N VAL A 121 7.09 -36.90 5.96
CA VAL A 121 7.34 -37.85 4.88
C VAL A 121 8.37 -37.40 3.84
N ASP A 122 8.54 -36.11 3.66
CA ASP A 122 9.43 -35.54 2.63
C ASP A 122 10.56 -34.74 3.30
N GLU A 123 11.71 -35.38 3.49
CA GLU A 123 12.88 -34.84 4.18
C GLU A 123 13.38 -33.55 3.54
N ASN A 124 13.28 -33.40 2.22
CA ASN A 124 13.76 -32.22 1.49
C ASN A 124 12.99 -30.92 1.83
N LYS A 125 11.83 -31.04 2.52
CA LYS A 125 11.00 -29.91 2.95
C LYS A 125 11.14 -29.55 4.43
N THR A 126 12.06 -30.19 5.14
CA THR A 126 12.18 -30.10 6.60
C THR A 126 13.46 -29.43 7.08
N SER A 127 14.10 -28.60 6.24
CA SER A 127 15.24 -27.83 6.70
C SER A 127 14.84 -26.86 7.83
N TYR A 128 15.71 -26.68 8.84
CA TYR A 128 15.42 -25.69 9.91
C TYR A 128 15.21 -24.29 9.35
N HIS A 129 16.00 -23.93 8.34
CA HIS A 129 15.90 -22.61 7.70
C HIS A 129 14.49 -22.40 7.11
N ASP A 130 13.97 -23.34 6.33
CA ASP A 130 12.67 -23.19 5.67
C ASP A 130 11.51 -23.22 6.65
N LEU A 131 11.57 -24.12 7.64
CA LEU A 131 10.53 -24.24 8.67
C LEU A 131 10.48 -23.00 9.57
N VAL A 132 11.63 -22.49 10.02
CA VAL A 132 11.69 -21.27 10.84
C VAL A 132 11.27 -20.05 10.01
N THR A 133 11.72 -19.93 8.78
CA THR A 133 11.30 -18.86 7.87
C THR A 133 9.78 -18.87 7.66
N ALA A 134 9.18 -20.04 7.43
CA ALA A 134 7.74 -20.19 7.30
C ALA A 134 6.98 -19.77 8.58
N ALA A 135 7.50 -20.16 9.75
CA ALA A 135 6.94 -19.78 11.04
C ALA A 135 7.02 -18.27 11.28
N MET A 136 8.15 -17.62 10.98
CA MET A 136 8.32 -16.17 11.09
C MET A 136 7.40 -15.41 10.14
N LYS A 137 7.26 -15.89 8.90
CA LYS A 137 6.29 -15.35 7.92
C LYS A 137 4.86 -15.48 8.46
N GLY A 138 4.47 -16.64 8.99
CA GLY A 138 3.15 -16.86 9.59
C GLY A 138 2.87 -15.97 10.78
N MET A 139 3.81 -15.85 11.71
CA MET A 139 3.70 -14.99 12.90
C MET A 139 3.47 -13.52 12.52
N LEU A 140 4.27 -12.98 11.62
CA LEU A 140 4.15 -11.56 11.26
C LEU A 140 2.91 -11.28 10.41
N SER A 141 2.55 -12.17 9.50
CA SER A 141 1.32 -12.01 8.69
C SER A 141 0.03 -12.08 9.53
N SER A 142 0.07 -12.71 10.71
CA SER A 142 -1.08 -12.74 11.64
C SER A 142 -1.35 -11.42 12.34
N LEU A 143 -0.40 -10.47 12.35
CA LEU A 143 -0.54 -9.17 13.02
C LEU A 143 -1.35 -8.18 12.17
N ASP A 144 -0.95 -8.00 10.93
CA ASP A 144 -1.61 -7.13 9.95
C ASP A 144 -1.04 -7.37 8.52
N PRO A 145 -1.71 -6.88 7.45
CA PRO A 145 -1.29 -7.09 6.06
C PRO A 145 0.05 -6.41 5.68
N HIS A 146 0.60 -5.57 6.55
CA HIS A 146 1.82 -4.79 6.30
C HIS A 146 3.02 -5.33 7.07
N SER A 147 2.78 -6.20 8.06
CA SER A 147 3.83 -6.85 8.84
C SER A 147 4.34 -8.09 8.09
N GLN A 148 5.67 -8.21 7.97
CA GLN A 148 6.28 -9.33 7.25
C GLN A 148 7.68 -9.64 7.75
N PHE A 149 8.08 -10.91 7.61
CA PHE A 149 9.47 -11.34 7.67
C PHE A 149 10.10 -11.21 6.28
N MET A 150 11.30 -10.68 6.23
CA MET A 150 12.11 -10.52 5.04
C MET A 150 13.38 -11.35 5.19
N ASP A 151 13.64 -12.25 4.26
CA ASP A 151 14.94 -12.90 4.19
C ASP A 151 16.05 -11.88 3.80
N PRO A 152 17.34 -12.25 3.85
CA PRO A 152 18.43 -11.31 3.56
C PRO A 152 18.36 -10.69 2.15
N ASN A 153 17.79 -11.39 1.17
CA ASN A 153 17.63 -10.87 -0.20
C ASN A 153 16.44 -9.90 -0.27
N ASP A 154 15.29 -10.29 0.29
CA ASP A 154 14.11 -9.42 0.38
C ASP A 154 14.43 -8.11 1.10
N PHE A 155 15.23 -8.18 2.20
CA PHE A 155 15.63 -6.98 2.94
C PHE A 155 16.57 -6.09 2.12
N ARG A 156 17.52 -6.65 1.41
CA ARG A 156 18.42 -5.90 0.51
C ARG A 156 17.64 -5.23 -0.60
N ASP A 157 16.74 -5.96 -1.25
CA ASP A 157 15.87 -5.42 -2.31
C ASP A 157 15.03 -4.24 -1.80
N MET A 158 14.48 -4.34 -0.59
CA MET A 158 13.76 -3.22 0.04
C MET A 158 14.67 -2.02 0.29
N GLN A 159 15.93 -2.22 0.73
CA GLN A 159 16.88 -1.13 0.93
C GLN A 159 17.23 -0.45 -0.40
N ASP A 160 17.47 -1.24 -1.45
CA ASP A 160 17.78 -0.73 -2.79
C ASP A 160 16.59 0.08 -3.36
N ASP A 161 15.37 -0.42 -3.22
CA ASP A 161 14.14 0.30 -3.62
C ASP A 161 14.01 1.65 -2.88
N THR A 162 14.33 1.66 -1.58
CA THR A 162 14.29 2.87 -0.73
C THR A 162 15.29 3.94 -1.18
N ARG A 163 16.46 3.52 -1.65
CA ARG A 163 17.50 4.38 -2.20
C ARG A 163 17.25 4.80 -3.65
N SER A 164 16.15 4.38 -4.26
CA SER A 164 15.88 4.54 -5.70
C SER A 164 16.98 3.98 -6.59
N ARG A 165 17.63 2.91 -6.18
CA ARG A 165 18.72 2.27 -6.89
C ARG A 165 18.53 0.76 -6.85
N PHE A 166 18.80 0.12 -7.94
CA PHE A 166 18.95 -1.33 -7.97
C PHE A 166 20.03 -1.74 -8.96
N ASN A 167 20.65 -2.86 -8.66
CA ASN A 167 21.65 -3.41 -9.57
C ASN A 167 20.97 -4.36 -10.55
N GLY A 168 21.04 -4.04 -11.84
CA GLY A 168 20.37 -4.82 -12.86
C GLY A 168 20.62 -4.32 -14.27
N LEU A 169 19.68 -4.57 -15.17
CA LEU A 169 19.79 -4.24 -16.59
C LEU A 169 18.99 -2.99 -16.97
N GLY A 170 18.11 -2.49 -16.08
CA GLY A 170 17.22 -1.37 -16.37
C GLY A 170 16.04 -1.75 -17.26
N ILE A 171 15.46 -2.93 -17.04
CA ILE A 171 14.23 -3.36 -17.70
C ILE A 171 13.12 -3.57 -16.66
N GLU A 172 11.91 -3.17 -17.00
CA GLU A 172 10.69 -3.58 -16.31
C GLU A 172 10.13 -4.81 -17.03
N VAL A 173 9.77 -5.84 -16.27
CA VAL A 173 9.32 -7.13 -16.80
C VAL A 173 7.96 -7.48 -16.23
N SER A 174 7.09 -8.08 -17.04
CA SER A 174 5.82 -8.66 -16.62
C SER A 174 5.61 -10.02 -17.29
N MET A 175 4.71 -10.86 -16.74
CA MET A 175 4.34 -12.10 -17.42
C MET A 175 3.31 -11.82 -18.51
N LYS A 176 3.57 -12.33 -19.74
CA LYS A 176 2.65 -12.29 -20.86
C LYS A 176 2.71 -13.62 -21.61
N ASN A 177 1.55 -14.28 -21.73
CA ASN A 177 1.43 -15.59 -22.37
C ASN A 177 2.41 -16.64 -21.77
N GLY A 178 2.61 -16.62 -20.45
CA GLY A 178 3.48 -17.57 -19.75
C GLY A 178 4.98 -17.26 -19.86
N LEU A 179 5.40 -16.17 -20.48
CA LEU A 179 6.80 -15.78 -20.62
C LEU A 179 7.07 -14.40 -20.01
N PRO A 180 8.21 -14.19 -19.32
CA PRO A 180 8.65 -12.87 -18.91
C PRO A 180 8.85 -11.99 -20.15
N THR A 181 8.18 -10.85 -20.16
CA THR A 181 8.15 -9.94 -21.31
C THR A 181 8.56 -8.53 -20.86
N VAL A 182 9.41 -7.88 -21.62
CA VAL A 182 9.86 -6.52 -21.35
C VAL A 182 8.69 -5.55 -21.51
N VAL A 183 8.33 -4.84 -20.45
CA VAL A 183 7.35 -3.74 -20.47
C VAL A 183 8.00 -2.48 -20.99
N THR A 184 9.20 -2.16 -20.46
CA THR A 184 10.01 -1.02 -20.92
C THR A 184 11.48 -1.25 -20.60
N ALA A 185 12.37 -0.69 -21.42
CA ALA A 185 13.77 -0.49 -21.10
C ALA A 185 13.97 0.97 -20.69
N MET A 186 14.56 1.20 -19.53
CA MET A 186 14.81 2.54 -19.00
C MET A 186 15.95 3.22 -19.79
N GLU A 187 15.82 4.50 -20.02
CA GLU A 187 16.85 5.28 -20.74
C GLU A 187 18.21 5.21 -20.02
N ASP A 188 19.30 5.30 -20.78
CA ASP A 188 20.70 5.25 -20.31
C ASP A 188 21.14 3.96 -19.62
N THR A 189 20.31 2.92 -19.61
CA THR A 189 20.61 1.63 -18.97
C THR A 189 21.30 0.64 -19.91
N PRO A 190 21.92 -0.43 -19.39
CA PRO A 190 22.51 -1.48 -20.20
C PRO A 190 21.57 -2.08 -21.24
N ALA A 191 20.30 -2.26 -20.90
CA ALA A 191 19.30 -2.83 -21.81
C ALA A 191 18.95 -1.88 -22.95
N ALA A 192 18.74 -0.58 -22.65
CA ALA A 192 18.44 0.42 -23.67
C ALA A 192 19.60 0.60 -24.68
N LYS A 193 20.85 0.57 -24.19
CA LYS A 193 22.06 0.71 -25.02
C LYS A 193 22.22 -0.38 -26.08
N VAL A 194 21.71 -1.58 -25.85
CA VAL A 194 21.75 -2.69 -26.80
C VAL A 194 20.48 -2.83 -27.63
N GLY A 195 19.50 -1.94 -27.46
CA GLY A 195 18.28 -1.89 -28.25
C GLY A 195 17.22 -2.92 -27.83
N ILE A 196 17.14 -3.28 -26.56
CA ILE A 196 16.02 -4.04 -26.02
C ILE A 196 14.79 -3.13 -26.00
N LEU A 197 13.65 -3.63 -26.51
CA LEU A 197 12.44 -2.86 -26.70
C LEU A 197 11.27 -3.42 -25.88
N SER A 198 10.27 -2.59 -25.69
CA SER A 198 8.97 -3.02 -25.13
C SER A 198 8.35 -4.12 -26.00
N GLY A 199 7.86 -5.17 -25.37
CA GLY A 199 7.28 -6.34 -26.01
C GLY A 199 8.27 -7.47 -26.31
N ASP A 200 9.59 -7.28 -26.15
CA ASP A 200 10.57 -8.35 -26.28
C ASP A 200 10.32 -9.43 -25.22
N GLN A 201 10.20 -10.70 -25.63
CA GLN A 201 9.97 -11.85 -24.74
C GLN A 201 11.28 -12.50 -24.36
N ILE A 202 11.48 -12.79 -23.10
CA ILE A 202 12.69 -13.42 -22.59
C ILE A 202 12.49 -14.93 -22.63
N LEU A 203 13.18 -15.61 -23.54
CA LEU A 203 13.09 -17.08 -23.69
C LEU A 203 14.05 -17.80 -22.77
N ARG A 204 15.26 -17.24 -22.55
CA ARG A 204 16.28 -17.84 -21.68
C ARG A 204 17.03 -16.76 -20.90
N ILE A 205 17.46 -17.13 -19.68
CA ILE A 205 18.36 -16.32 -18.85
C ILE A 205 19.50 -17.23 -18.40
N ASN A 206 20.76 -16.86 -18.67
CA ASN A 206 21.95 -17.65 -18.39
C ASN A 206 21.86 -19.11 -18.94
N GLY A 207 21.24 -19.28 -20.13
CA GLY A 207 21.01 -20.56 -20.77
C GLY A 207 19.83 -21.38 -20.26
N VAL A 208 19.20 -20.98 -19.13
CA VAL A 208 18.02 -21.64 -18.55
C VAL A 208 16.76 -21.10 -19.22
N SER A 209 15.83 -21.98 -19.63
CA SER A 209 14.53 -21.59 -20.20
C SER A 209 13.65 -20.92 -19.15
N THR A 210 12.88 -19.91 -19.57
CA THR A 210 11.99 -19.13 -18.70
C THR A 210 10.54 -19.62 -18.70
N ASP A 211 10.22 -20.67 -19.46
CA ASP A 211 8.87 -21.23 -19.61
C ASP A 211 8.25 -21.78 -18.31
N ARG A 212 9.10 -22.08 -17.31
CA ARG A 212 8.69 -22.59 -15.98
C ARG A 212 9.07 -21.64 -14.84
N MET A 213 9.58 -20.46 -15.16
CA MET A 213 9.91 -19.44 -14.16
C MET A 213 8.68 -18.59 -13.86
N ASP A 214 8.46 -18.30 -12.60
CA ASP A 214 7.56 -17.22 -12.24
C ASP A 214 8.24 -15.85 -12.46
N LEU A 215 7.46 -14.75 -12.29
CA LEU A 215 8.00 -13.41 -12.50
C LEU A 215 9.14 -13.09 -11.52
N GLN A 216 9.02 -13.54 -10.27
CA GLN A 216 9.99 -13.25 -9.23
C GLN A 216 11.31 -13.99 -9.49
N ASP A 217 11.23 -15.27 -9.90
CA ASP A 217 12.39 -16.04 -10.30
C ASP A 217 13.18 -15.38 -11.43
N ALA A 218 12.45 -14.94 -12.48
CA ALA A 218 13.08 -14.23 -13.59
C ALA A 218 13.75 -12.92 -13.15
N ILE A 219 13.08 -12.13 -12.30
CA ILE A 219 13.62 -10.89 -11.75
C ILE A 219 14.87 -11.15 -10.90
N ASN A 220 14.84 -12.17 -10.02
CA ASN A 220 15.97 -12.51 -9.15
C ASN A 220 17.21 -12.89 -9.95
N VAL A 221 17.04 -13.63 -11.07
CA VAL A 221 18.17 -14.01 -11.94
C VAL A 221 18.67 -12.83 -12.78
N LEU A 222 17.79 -11.91 -13.17
CA LEU A 222 18.17 -10.69 -13.93
C LEU A 222 18.88 -9.66 -13.05
N ARG A 223 18.53 -9.57 -11.76
CA ARG A 223 19.23 -8.78 -10.75
C ARG A 223 20.56 -9.42 -10.38
N GLY A 224 21.39 -8.71 -9.64
CA GLY A 224 22.67 -9.20 -9.12
C GLY A 224 23.72 -8.09 -9.06
N PRO A 225 24.95 -8.36 -8.55
CA PRO A 225 25.97 -7.35 -8.33
C PRO A 225 26.28 -6.54 -9.58
N ALA A 226 26.45 -5.21 -9.44
CA ALA A 226 26.92 -4.35 -10.52
C ALA A 226 28.24 -4.87 -11.07
N GLY A 227 28.41 -4.83 -12.38
CA GLY A 227 29.56 -5.38 -13.08
C GLY A 227 29.46 -6.87 -13.44
N ALA A 228 28.58 -7.64 -12.81
CA ALA A 228 28.36 -9.05 -13.17
C ALA A 228 27.62 -9.17 -14.51
N LYS A 229 27.99 -10.16 -15.30
CA LYS A 229 27.38 -10.41 -16.62
C LYS A 229 26.13 -11.31 -16.46
N VAL A 230 25.14 -11.10 -17.33
CA VAL A 230 23.98 -11.96 -17.53
C VAL A 230 23.75 -12.13 -19.03
N SER A 231 23.47 -13.35 -19.47
CA SER A 231 23.08 -13.64 -20.84
C SER A 231 21.57 -13.81 -20.94
N MET A 232 20.96 -13.32 -22.01
CA MET A 232 19.54 -13.44 -22.30
C MET A 232 19.31 -13.78 -23.77
N THR A 233 18.38 -14.70 -24.03
CA THR A 233 17.84 -14.93 -25.37
C THR A 233 16.47 -14.27 -25.46
N LEU A 234 16.30 -13.30 -26.34
CA LEU A 234 15.07 -12.56 -26.55
C LEU A 234 14.41 -12.91 -27.87
N LEU A 235 13.10 -13.07 -27.86
CA LEU A 235 12.25 -13.10 -29.05
C LEU A 235 11.57 -11.73 -29.20
N ARG A 236 11.73 -11.10 -30.34
CA ARG A 236 10.98 -9.89 -30.74
C ARG A 236 9.75 -10.28 -31.54
N PRO A 237 8.52 -10.26 -30.99
CA PRO A 237 7.31 -10.77 -31.68
C PRO A 237 7.00 -10.01 -32.97
N SER A 238 7.33 -8.71 -33.05
CA SER A 238 7.07 -7.86 -34.23
C SER A 238 7.86 -8.29 -35.48
N THR A 239 9.09 -8.76 -35.31
CA THR A 239 10.00 -9.20 -36.38
C THR A 239 10.21 -10.71 -36.40
N LYS A 240 9.77 -11.43 -35.36
CA LYS A 240 10.05 -12.86 -35.11
C LYS A 240 11.55 -13.17 -34.97
N GLU A 241 12.35 -12.18 -34.73
CA GLU A 241 13.80 -12.31 -34.53
C GLU A 241 14.10 -12.85 -33.14
N ILE A 242 14.98 -13.88 -33.07
CA ILE A 242 15.54 -14.38 -31.83
C ILE A 242 17.00 -13.93 -31.77
N LYS A 243 17.40 -13.29 -30.67
CA LYS A 243 18.73 -12.76 -30.50
C LYS A 243 19.26 -12.95 -29.10
N ASP A 244 20.55 -13.30 -29.02
CA ASP A 244 21.26 -13.43 -27.76
C ASP A 244 21.94 -12.12 -27.38
N TYR A 245 21.79 -11.76 -26.10
CA TYR A 245 22.42 -10.60 -25.51
C TYR A 245 23.24 -11.01 -24.30
N THR A 246 24.44 -10.48 -24.18
CA THR A 246 25.25 -10.58 -22.96
C THR A 246 25.43 -9.17 -22.43
N LEU A 247 24.86 -8.90 -21.27
CA LEU A 247 24.82 -7.57 -20.64
C LEU A 247 25.58 -7.58 -19.32
N GLN A 248 26.17 -6.44 -19.00
CA GLN A 248 26.76 -6.20 -17.69
C GLN A 248 25.74 -5.44 -16.83
N ARG A 249 25.46 -5.96 -15.63
CA ARG A 249 24.58 -5.27 -14.68
C ARG A 249 25.20 -3.96 -14.25
N ALA A 250 24.38 -2.92 -14.11
CA ALA A 250 24.78 -1.61 -13.63
C ALA A 250 23.86 -1.16 -12.47
N GLU A 251 24.30 -0.16 -11.73
CA GLU A 251 23.42 0.56 -10.81
C GLU A 251 22.43 1.39 -11.64
N ILE A 252 21.16 1.06 -11.51
CA ILE A 252 20.05 1.74 -12.19
C ILE A 252 19.39 2.70 -11.20
N LYS A 253 19.32 3.97 -11.58
CA LYS A 253 18.64 4.99 -10.77
C LYS A 253 17.21 5.15 -11.23
N ILE A 254 16.27 5.05 -10.29
CA ILE A 254 14.85 5.29 -10.55
C ILE A 254 14.53 6.71 -10.11
N GLN A 255 14.07 7.55 -11.02
CA GLN A 255 13.61 8.90 -10.69
C GLN A 255 12.27 8.82 -9.92
N SER A 256 12.20 9.52 -8.80
CA SER A 256 10.96 9.67 -8.01
C SER A 256 10.05 10.76 -8.57
N VAL A 257 10.62 11.69 -9.32
CA VAL A 257 9.95 12.85 -9.94
C VAL A 257 9.93 12.67 -11.44
N LYS A 258 8.77 12.86 -12.06
CA LYS A 258 8.61 12.75 -13.53
C LYS A 258 7.64 13.79 -14.07
N GLY A 259 7.78 14.04 -15.38
CA GLY A 259 6.82 14.82 -16.16
C GLY A 259 6.82 16.30 -15.81
N GLU A 260 7.94 16.82 -15.31
CA GLU A 260 8.10 18.25 -15.01
C GLU A 260 8.03 19.07 -16.30
N ARG A 261 7.04 19.95 -16.38
CA ARG A 261 6.81 20.85 -17.52
C ARG A 261 5.85 21.97 -17.18
N LEU A 262 5.88 23.05 -17.97
CA LEU A 262 4.77 23.98 -18.05
C LEU A 262 3.64 23.34 -18.88
N LEU A 263 2.41 23.41 -18.42
CA LEU A 263 1.25 22.96 -19.16
C LEU A 263 1.03 23.86 -20.39
N HIS A 264 0.53 23.24 -21.47
CA HIS A 264 0.31 23.94 -22.72
C HIS A 264 -0.71 25.10 -22.59
N PRO A 265 -0.51 26.24 -23.27
CA PRO A 265 -1.43 27.39 -23.23
C PRO A 265 -2.87 27.06 -23.63
N ASP A 266 -3.11 26.06 -24.48
CA ASP A 266 -4.46 25.57 -24.84
C ASP A 266 -5.25 25.03 -23.64
N LEU A 267 -4.58 24.64 -22.56
CA LEU A 267 -5.18 24.19 -21.30
C LEU A 267 -5.26 25.34 -20.29
N THR A 268 -4.23 26.16 -20.22
CA THR A 268 -4.03 27.14 -19.14
C THR A 268 -4.39 28.57 -19.53
N GLY A 269 -4.53 28.88 -20.81
CA GLY A 269 -4.67 30.25 -21.30
C GLY A 269 -3.40 31.06 -21.07
N PRO A 270 -3.47 32.27 -20.54
CA PRO A 270 -2.30 33.12 -20.32
C PRO A 270 -1.45 32.74 -19.11
N PHE A 271 -1.91 31.78 -18.31
CA PHE A 271 -1.23 31.41 -17.06
C PHE A 271 -0.16 30.34 -17.28
N ARG A 272 0.96 30.50 -16.60
CA ARG A 272 2.09 29.53 -16.65
C ARG A 272 1.98 28.58 -15.47
N ILE A 273 1.23 27.48 -15.65
CA ILE A 273 1.02 26.47 -14.63
C ILE A 273 2.05 25.34 -14.81
N GLY A 274 2.88 25.13 -13.81
CA GLY A 274 3.81 24.00 -13.75
C GLY A 274 3.10 22.70 -13.35
N TYR A 275 3.55 21.59 -13.89
CA TYR A 275 3.13 20.25 -13.52
C TYR A 275 4.34 19.43 -13.13
N VAL A 276 4.24 18.71 -12.01
CA VAL A 276 5.23 17.76 -11.52
C VAL A 276 4.50 16.56 -10.94
N ARG A 277 4.96 15.35 -11.24
CA ARG A 277 4.43 14.11 -10.67
C ARG A 277 5.44 13.45 -9.75
N LEU A 278 5.03 13.15 -8.51
CA LEU A 278 5.78 12.30 -7.59
C LEU A 278 5.28 10.87 -7.70
N ILE A 279 6.17 9.93 -8.03
CA ILE A 279 5.84 8.51 -8.18
C ILE A 279 5.89 7.79 -6.85
N GLN A 280 6.89 8.09 -6.02
CA GLN A 280 7.08 7.55 -4.69
C GLN A 280 7.98 8.47 -3.86
N PHE A 281 8.13 8.18 -2.56
CA PHE A 281 8.97 8.93 -1.64
C PHE A 281 10.20 8.11 -1.25
N ASN A 282 11.33 8.41 -1.91
CA ASN A 282 12.64 7.81 -1.68
C ASN A 282 13.63 8.86 -1.17
N GLU A 283 14.85 8.47 -0.84
CA GLU A 283 15.88 9.39 -0.35
C GLU A 283 16.08 10.62 -1.26
N PRO A 284 16.20 10.51 -2.61
CA PRO A 284 16.47 11.65 -3.47
C PRO A 284 15.23 12.49 -3.82
N THR A 285 14.00 12.10 -3.43
CA THR A 285 12.75 12.72 -3.92
C THR A 285 12.67 14.22 -3.65
N ALA A 286 13.07 14.66 -2.47
CA ALA A 286 13.01 16.08 -2.12
C ALA A 286 13.98 16.91 -2.99
N ASP A 287 15.19 16.41 -3.24
CA ASP A 287 16.17 17.08 -4.10
C ASP A 287 15.75 17.09 -5.58
N GLU A 288 15.19 15.97 -6.05
CA GLU A 288 14.66 15.88 -7.43
C GLU A 288 13.49 16.86 -7.63
N LEU A 289 12.56 16.90 -6.67
CA LEU A 289 11.46 17.86 -6.71
C LEU A 289 11.96 19.31 -6.68
N SER A 290 12.97 19.59 -5.84
CA SER A 290 13.59 20.91 -5.77
C SER A 290 14.11 21.35 -7.14
N LYS A 291 14.88 20.50 -7.82
CA LYS A 291 15.43 20.77 -9.16
C LYS A 291 14.33 20.97 -10.20
N ALA A 292 13.28 20.14 -10.18
CA ALA A 292 12.16 20.26 -11.10
C ALA A 292 11.44 21.61 -10.94
N ILE A 293 11.15 22.01 -9.70
CA ILE A 293 10.50 23.30 -9.43
C ILE A 293 11.41 24.47 -9.80
N ASP A 294 12.73 24.40 -9.51
CA ASP A 294 13.68 25.45 -9.91
C ASP A 294 13.71 25.65 -11.44
N THR A 295 13.64 24.54 -12.18
CA THR A 295 13.55 24.59 -13.65
C THR A 295 12.27 25.27 -14.11
N LEU A 296 11.13 24.92 -13.53
CA LEU A 296 9.84 25.53 -13.85
C LEU A 296 9.77 27.04 -13.46
N GLN A 297 10.36 27.41 -12.32
CA GLN A 297 10.44 28.82 -11.89
C GLN A 297 11.28 29.66 -12.85
N LYS A 298 12.43 29.13 -13.33
CA LYS A 298 13.23 29.78 -14.36
C LYS A 298 12.46 29.97 -15.68
N GLN A 299 11.52 29.07 -15.97
CA GLN A 299 10.61 29.17 -17.11
C GLN A 299 9.42 30.11 -16.83
N GLY A 300 9.34 30.75 -15.67
CA GLY A 300 8.29 31.70 -15.31
C GLY A 300 7.00 31.05 -14.76
N MET A 301 7.09 29.90 -14.12
CA MET A 301 5.94 29.27 -13.44
C MET A 301 5.28 30.22 -12.44
N GLN A 302 3.96 30.30 -12.49
CA GLN A 302 3.12 31.15 -11.63
C GLN A 302 2.29 30.32 -10.61
N ALA A 303 2.01 29.06 -10.91
CA ALA A 303 1.26 28.13 -10.08
C ALA A 303 1.74 26.69 -10.32
N LEU A 304 1.52 25.79 -9.36
CA LEU A 304 1.97 24.41 -9.42
C LEU A 304 0.84 23.40 -9.25
N ILE A 305 0.80 22.38 -10.12
CA ILE A 305 0.06 21.14 -9.90
C ILE A 305 1.06 20.06 -9.51
N LEU A 306 0.94 19.54 -8.29
CA LEU A 306 1.73 18.41 -7.80
C LEU A 306 0.86 17.15 -7.83
N ASP A 307 1.19 16.19 -8.71
CA ASP A 307 0.41 14.99 -8.94
C ASP A 307 0.91 13.83 -8.06
N LEU A 308 0.12 13.44 -7.06
CA LEU A 308 0.35 12.31 -6.16
C LEU A 308 -0.54 11.11 -6.50
N ARG A 309 -1.26 11.13 -7.60
CA ARG A 309 -2.14 10.01 -7.99
C ARG A 309 -1.34 8.74 -8.24
N ASN A 310 -1.79 7.63 -7.66
CA ASN A 310 -1.12 6.33 -7.67
C ASN A 310 0.29 6.34 -7.06
N ASN A 311 0.58 7.26 -6.14
CA ASN A 311 1.80 7.28 -5.35
C ASN A 311 1.62 6.42 -4.09
N PRO A 312 2.28 5.26 -3.96
CA PRO A 312 2.09 4.35 -2.81
C PRO A 312 2.71 4.86 -1.52
N GLY A 313 3.34 6.03 -1.54
CA GLY A 313 4.12 6.57 -0.43
C GLY A 313 5.60 6.22 -0.51
N GLY A 314 6.21 5.94 0.61
CA GLY A 314 7.62 5.65 0.77
C GLY A 314 8.14 6.13 2.12
N LEU A 315 9.35 6.69 2.15
CA LEU A 315 10.02 7.14 3.36
C LEU A 315 9.28 8.32 4.01
N LEU A 316 9.05 8.18 5.32
CA LEU A 316 8.47 9.24 6.14
C LEU A 316 9.30 10.54 6.07
N ASN A 317 10.62 10.43 6.27
CA ASN A 317 11.50 11.59 6.25
C ASN A 317 11.45 12.31 4.90
N SER A 318 11.46 11.56 3.79
CA SER A 318 11.33 12.14 2.45
C SER A 318 10.00 12.91 2.26
N ALA A 319 8.88 12.39 2.79
CA ALA A 319 7.61 13.11 2.77
C ALA A 319 7.65 14.41 3.61
N VAL A 320 8.34 14.39 4.76
CA VAL A 320 8.55 15.59 5.60
C VAL A 320 9.43 16.61 4.87
N ASP A 321 10.51 16.17 4.22
CA ASP A 321 11.44 17.04 3.48
C ASP A 321 10.75 17.67 2.25
N VAL A 322 9.89 16.92 1.57
CA VAL A 322 9.03 17.48 0.50
C VAL A 322 8.09 18.57 1.06
N CYS A 323 7.48 18.35 2.21
CA CYS A 323 6.67 19.38 2.87
C CYS A 323 7.50 20.63 3.23
N GLY A 324 8.77 20.44 3.61
CA GLY A 324 9.70 21.53 3.94
C GLY A 324 10.01 22.48 2.79
N GLN A 325 9.73 22.09 1.55
CA GLN A 325 9.82 23.00 0.40
C GLN A 325 8.69 24.00 0.31
N PHE A 326 7.57 23.72 0.97
CA PHE A 326 6.32 24.51 0.85
C PHE A 326 5.85 25.11 2.17
N LEU A 327 6.35 24.63 3.31
CA LEU A 327 5.94 25.04 4.66
C LEU A 327 7.08 25.76 5.38
N PRO A 328 6.76 26.68 6.30
CA PRO A 328 7.77 27.35 7.13
C PRO A 328 8.65 26.37 7.91
N PRO A 329 9.86 26.79 8.34
CA PRO A 329 10.71 25.98 9.22
C PRO A 329 10.01 25.56 10.50
N SER A 330 10.39 24.42 11.06
CA SER A 330 9.87 23.87 12.32
C SER A 330 8.34 23.69 12.36
N THR A 331 7.70 23.59 11.19
CA THR A 331 6.26 23.34 11.07
C THR A 331 5.97 21.85 11.21
N LYS A 332 5.06 21.49 12.14
CA LYS A 332 4.63 20.09 12.31
C LYS A 332 3.93 19.59 11.04
N VAL A 333 4.43 18.48 10.50
CA VAL A 333 3.92 17.81 9.29
C VAL A 333 3.04 16.61 9.65
N VAL A 334 3.49 15.81 10.59
CA VAL A 334 2.80 14.57 10.99
C VAL A 334 3.22 14.20 12.42
N SER A 335 2.33 13.57 13.16
CA SER A 335 2.66 12.93 14.44
C SER A 335 2.42 11.44 14.38
N THR A 336 3.20 10.69 15.16
CA THR A 336 3.00 9.24 15.34
C THR A 336 2.58 8.95 16.76
N GLN A 337 1.70 7.94 16.94
CA GLN A 337 1.30 7.44 18.24
C GLN A 337 1.34 5.91 18.23
N GLY A 338 2.20 5.35 19.05
CA GLY A 338 2.35 3.93 19.27
C GLY A 338 2.05 3.54 20.71
N ARG A 339 2.20 2.25 21.03
CA ARG A 339 1.95 1.69 22.35
C ARG A 339 2.94 2.19 23.42
N VAL A 340 4.20 2.39 23.03
CA VAL A 340 5.26 2.85 23.92
C VAL A 340 5.63 4.29 23.61
N SER A 341 6.13 5.03 24.61
CA SER A 341 6.46 6.45 24.47
C SER A 341 7.53 6.73 23.41
N SER A 342 8.48 5.81 23.21
CA SER A 342 9.48 5.89 22.14
C SER A 342 8.93 5.80 20.72
N GLN A 343 7.64 5.55 20.55
CA GLN A 343 6.94 5.53 19.25
C GLN A 343 6.02 6.75 19.06
N GLN A 344 6.10 7.71 20.00
CA GLN A 344 5.31 8.94 19.96
C GLN A 344 6.24 10.10 19.58
N HIS A 345 6.13 10.54 18.33
CA HIS A 345 6.98 11.61 17.79
C HIS A 345 6.16 12.61 16.98
N ASP A 346 6.59 13.86 17.05
CA ASP A 346 6.17 14.91 16.14
C ASP A 346 7.28 15.11 15.10
N TYR A 347 6.93 14.99 13.84
CA TYR A 347 7.83 15.25 12.72
C TYR A 347 7.52 16.63 12.14
N ALA A 348 8.54 17.46 12.08
CA ALA A 348 8.43 18.83 11.60
C ALA A 348 9.42 19.09 10.46
N THR A 349 9.13 20.10 9.65
CA THR A 349 10.07 20.61 8.66
C THR A 349 11.39 21.03 9.31
N SER A 350 12.50 20.91 8.59
CA SER A 350 13.82 21.32 9.11
C SER A 350 13.83 22.77 9.56
N ALA A 351 14.49 23.06 10.68
CA ALA A 351 14.65 24.42 11.20
C ALA A 351 15.41 25.36 10.24
N VAL A 352 16.17 24.78 9.31
CA VAL A 352 16.91 25.54 8.29
C VAL A 352 16.30 25.48 6.90
N SER A 353 15.11 24.88 6.77
CA SER A 353 14.41 24.81 5.49
C SER A 353 14.09 26.22 4.96
N LYS A 354 14.24 26.38 3.67
CA LYS A 354 13.88 27.62 2.96
C LYS A 354 12.68 27.32 2.08
N PRO A 355 11.45 27.64 2.56
CA PRO A 355 10.26 27.41 1.76
C PRO A 355 10.33 28.22 0.48
N ARG A 356 9.76 27.67 -0.57
CA ARG A 356 9.64 28.33 -1.86
C ARG A 356 8.67 29.52 -1.78
N PRO A 357 8.78 30.46 -2.71
CA PRO A 357 7.82 31.56 -2.80
C PRO A 357 6.37 31.05 -2.78
N ASP A 358 5.49 31.84 -2.19
CA ASP A 358 4.07 31.51 -2.08
C ASP A 358 3.36 31.66 -3.42
N PHE A 359 3.30 30.58 -4.18
CA PHE A 359 2.52 30.47 -5.41
C PHE A 359 1.30 29.56 -5.18
N PRO A 360 0.18 29.78 -5.88
CA PRO A 360 -0.98 28.89 -5.81
C PRO A 360 -0.61 27.46 -6.15
N MET A 361 -1.10 26.49 -5.35
CA MET A 361 -0.77 25.07 -5.52
C MET A 361 -2.00 24.18 -5.40
N VAL A 362 -2.09 23.19 -6.29
CA VAL A 362 -3.06 22.10 -6.24
C VAL A 362 -2.32 20.78 -6.13
N LEU A 363 -2.80 19.89 -5.27
CA LEU A 363 -2.42 18.50 -5.24
C LEU A 363 -3.48 17.65 -5.91
N LEU A 364 -3.07 16.79 -6.86
CA LEU A 364 -3.92 15.73 -7.39
C LEU A 364 -3.74 14.45 -6.57
N ILE A 365 -4.82 13.90 -6.07
CA ILE A 365 -4.84 12.68 -5.24
C ILE A 365 -5.92 11.71 -5.73
N ASN A 366 -5.72 10.41 -5.49
CA ASN A 366 -6.72 9.37 -5.73
C ASN A 366 -6.58 8.22 -4.72
N GLU A 367 -7.41 7.19 -4.86
CA GLU A 367 -7.38 6.00 -4.00
C GLU A 367 -6.04 5.22 -4.04
N GLY A 368 -5.22 5.43 -5.06
CA GLY A 368 -3.85 4.90 -5.13
C GLY A 368 -2.80 5.76 -4.41
N SER A 369 -3.18 6.94 -3.88
CA SER A 369 -2.29 7.78 -3.05
C SER A 369 -2.26 7.22 -1.63
N ALA A 370 -1.11 6.78 -1.11
CA ALA A 370 -1.02 6.09 0.17
C ALA A 370 0.18 6.55 1.02
N SER A 371 0.12 6.31 2.35
CA SER A 371 1.25 6.46 3.28
C SER A 371 1.94 7.84 3.20
N GLY A 372 3.21 7.94 2.76
CA GLY A 372 3.94 9.22 2.58
C GLY A 372 3.19 10.25 1.73
N ALA A 373 2.46 9.80 0.69
CA ALA A 373 1.62 10.68 -0.12
C ALA A 373 0.45 11.27 0.70
N GLU A 374 -0.11 10.49 1.62
CA GLU A 374 -1.17 10.95 2.52
C GLU A 374 -0.64 11.91 3.59
N ILE A 375 0.61 11.74 4.03
CA ILE A 375 1.28 12.67 4.93
C ILE A 375 1.41 14.04 4.26
N VAL A 376 1.92 14.07 3.03
CA VAL A 376 2.06 15.34 2.26
C VAL A 376 0.71 15.97 1.98
N ALA A 377 -0.26 15.17 1.51
CA ALA A 377 -1.61 15.65 1.21
C ALA A 377 -2.30 16.21 2.47
N GLY A 378 -2.25 15.46 3.58
CA GLY A 378 -2.85 15.87 4.85
C GLY A 378 -2.22 17.13 5.43
N ALA A 379 -0.89 17.20 5.44
CA ALA A 379 -0.16 18.35 5.96
C ALA A 379 -0.44 19.63 5.16
N LEU A 380 -0.31 19.57 3.83
CA LEU A 380 -0.53 20.75 2.97
C LEU A 380 -1.99 21.20 2.95
N LYS A 381 -2.94 20.27 3.12
CA LYS A 381 -4.36 20.59 3.29
C LYS A 381 -4.64 21.27 4.63
N ASP A 382 -4.24 20.64 5.74
CA ASP A 382 -4.52 21.14 7.09
C ASP A 382 -3.91 22.53 7.33
N LEU A 383 -2.70 22.74 6.80
CA LEU A 383 -1.98 23.99 6.90
C LEU A 383 -2.36 25.00 5.79
N ARG A 384 -3.39 24.69 4.99
CA ARG A 384 -3.96 25.56 3.94
C ARG A 384 -2.94 26.00 2.89
N ARG A 385 -1.90 25.19 2.66
CA ARG A 385 -0.87 25.49 1.67
C ARG A 385 -1.28 25.11 0.26
N ALA A 386 -2.13 24.08 0.12
CA ALA A 386 -2.60 23.61 -1.17
C ALA A 386 -4.07 23.21 -1.14
N VAL A 387 -4.71 23.26 -2.31
CA VAL A 387 -6.05 22.71 -2.55
C VAL A 387 -5.91 21.30 -3.10
N LEU A 388 -6.60 20.35 -2.51
CA LEU A 388 -6.61 18.95 -2.95
C LEU A 388 -7.75 18.71 -3.92
N VAL A 389 -7.46 18.11 -5.08
CA VAL A 389 -8.43 17.76 -6.12
C VAL A 389 -8.31 16.27 -6.44
N GLY A 390 -9.43 15.59 -6.60
CA GLY A 390 -9.48 14.18 -6.99
C GLY A 390 -10.36 13.33 -6.11
N GLU A 391 -9.87 12.19 -5.64
CA GLU A 391 -10.59 11.22 -4.82
C GLU A 391 -9.93 11.04 -3.47
N THR A 392 -10.69 10.46 -2.51
CA THR A 392 -10.13 10.13 -1.18
C THR A 392 -8.97 9.16 -1.33
N THR A 393 -7.91 9.38 -0.58
CA THR A 393 -6.71 8.55 -0.61
C THR A 393 -6.94 7.18 0.05
N PHE A 394 -5.98 6.28 -0.05
CA PHE A 394 -6.07 4.88 0.35
C PHE A 394 -6.40 4.65 1.84
N GLY A 395 -5.86 5.46 2.73
CA GLY A 395 -6.04 5.30 4.18
C GLY A 395 -4.97 4.41 4.84
N LYS A 396 -3.73 4.42 4.36
CA LYS A 396 -2.61 3.74 5.03
C LYS A 396 -1.94 4.68 6.03
N GLY A 397 -2.48 4.70 7.25
CA GLY A 397 -1.98 5.51 8.35
C GLY A 397 -1.10 4.76 9.36
N SER A 398 -0.49 3.63 9.00
CA SER A 398 0.35 2.80 9.87
C SER A 398 1.84 3.05 9.61
N VAL A 399 2.62 3.15 10.71
CA VAL A 399 4.08 3.24 10.70
C VAL A 399 4.66 1.84 10.78
N GLN A 400 5.43 1.44 9.77
CA GLN A 400 6.21 0.21 9.81
C GLN A 400 7.62 0.51 10.28
N ASN A 401 8.06 -0.23 11.31
CA ASN A 401 9.46 -0.28 11.69
C ASN A 401 10.12 -1.52 11.08
N VAL A 402 11.35 -1.36 10.62
CA VAL A 402 12.15 -2.43 10.04
C VAL A 402 13.35 -2.65 10.94
N LEU A 403 13.46 -3.84 11.49
CA LEU A 403 14.57 -4.23 12.39
C LEU A 403 15.33 -5.38 11.74
N GLN A 404 16.62 -5.15 11.47
CA GLN A 404 17.50 -6.17 10.95
C GLN A 404 17.86 -7.18 12.06
N LEU A 405 17.88 -8.46 11.68
CA LEU A 405 18.29 -9.55 12.54
C LEU A 405 19.77 -9.92 12.30
N PRO A 406 20.41 -10.65 13.25
CA PRO A 406 21.83 -10.97 13.14
C PRO A 406 22.25 -11.80 11.94
N ASP A 407 21.33 -12.58 11.36
CA ASP A 407 21.54 -13.41 10.17
C ASP A 407 21.41 -12.63 8.84
N GLY A 408 21.15 -11.32 8.91
CA GLY A 408 20.94 -10.45 7.74
C GLY A 408 19.49 -10.39 7.27
N SER A 409 18.58 -11.20 7.81
CA SER A 409 17.14 -11.07 7.61
C SER A 409 16.59 -9.84 8.35
N ALA A 410 15.31 -9.52 8.17
CA ALA A 410 14.67 -8.42 8.88
C ALA A 410 13.20 -8.69 9.19
N VAL A 411 12.70 -8.06 10.24
CA VAL A 411 11.28 -8.03 10.58
C VAL A 411 10.74 -6.61 10.35
N ARG A 412 9.67 -6.51 9.59
CA ARG A 412 8.90 -5.29 9.40
C ARG A 412 7.56 -5.45 10.06
N PHE A 413 7.20 -4.56 10.97
CA PHE A 413 5.91 -4.62 11.66
C PHE A 413 5.41 -3.23 12.05
N THR A 414 4.10 -3.13 12.26
CA THR A 414 3.43 -1.88 12.60
C THR A 414 3.68 -1.53 14.06
N THR A 415 4.26 -0.35 14.29
CA THR A 415 4.58 0.15 15.64
C THR A 415 3.76 1.35 16.07
N ALA A 416 3.20 2.13 15.15
CA ALA A 416 2.46 3.34 15.45
C ALA A 416 1.45 3.67 14.34
N LYS A 417 0.59 4.66 14.59
CA LYS A 417 -0.31 5.27 13.60
C LYS A 417 0.06 6.70 13.34
N TYR A 418 -0.19 7.17 12.10
CA TYR A 418 -0.02 8.56 11.67
C TYR A 418 -1.24 9.41 11.97
N TYR A 419 -0.97 10.67 12.33
CA TYR A 419 -1.97 11.72 12.51
C TYR A 419 -1.52 12.97 11.78
N THR A 420 -2.43 13.62 11.06
CA THR A 420 -2.16 14.89 10.38
C THR A 420 -1.90 16.02 11.40
N PRO A 421 -1.44 17.20 10.98
CA PRO A 421 -1.27 18.36 11.90
C PRO A 421 -2.51 18.68 12.72
N SER A 422 -3.71 18.55 12.13
CA SER A 422 -5.00 18.72 12.82
C SER A 422 -5.45 17.49 13.65
N ARG A 423 -4.55 16.49 13.83
CA ARG A 423 -4.81 15.24 14.55
C ARG A 423 -5.89 14.34 13.93
N GLN A 424 -6.11 14.47 12.62
CA GLN A 424 -6.99 13.54 11.90
C GLN A 424 -6.29 12.19 11.72
N VAL A 425 -7.04 11.11 11.93
CA VAL A 425 -6.55 9.74 11.69
C VAL A 425 -6.55 9.45 10.19
N ILE A 426 -5.40 9.01 9.66
CA ILE A 426 -5.30 8.59 8.25
C ILE A 426 -5.73 7.13 8.07
N GLN A 427 -5.43 6.27 9.07
CA GLN A 427 -5.68 4.83 8.99
C GLN A 427 -7.17 4.51 8.74
N GLY A 428 -7.45 3.85 7.61
CA GLY A 428 -8.79 3.40 7.22
C GLY A 428 -9.72 4.50 6.68
N THR A 429 -9.36 5.78 6.82
CA THR A 429 -10.18 6.93 6.37
C THR A 429 -9.59 7.67 5.17
N GLY A 430 -8.27 7.68 5.06
CA GLY A 430 -7.57 8.47 4.06
C GLY A 430 -7.70 9.98 4.24
N VAL A 431 -7.19 10.71 3.27
CA VAL A 431 -7.30 12.17 3.17
C VAL A 431 -8.32 12.50 2.09
N THR A 432 -9.41 13.16 2.46
CA THR A 432 -10.45 13.59 1.51
C THR A 432 -10.00 14.85 0.75
N PRO A 433 -10.25 14.96 -0.57
CA PRO A 433 -9.95 16.17 -1.31
C PRO A 433 -10.87 17.34 -0.93
N ASN A 434 -10.43 18.58 -1.20
CA ASN A 434 -11.26 19.78 -1.11
C ASN A 434 -12.28 19.83 -2.25
N ILE A 435 -11.88 19.38 -3.45
CA ILE A 435 -12.71 19.30 -4.64
C ILE A 435 -12.74 17.85 -5.09
N ARG A 436 -13.88 17.18 -4.90
CA ARG A 436 -14.04 15.79 -5.26
C ARG A 436 -14.34 15.65 -6.76
N VAL A 437 -13.52 14.89 -7.45
CA VAL A 437 -13.65 14.58 -8.87
C VAL A 437 -13.29 13.11 -9.08
N GLY A 438 -14.26 12.27 -9.41
CA GLY A 438 -14.03 10.86 -9.73
C GLY A 438 -13.55 10.68 -11.17
N MET A 439 -12.93 9.52 -11.42
CA MET A 439 -12.56 9.07 -12.74
C MET A 439 -13.19 7.70 -13.06
N THR A 440 -13.58 7.51 -14.32
CA THR A 440 -14.02 6.19 -14.79
C THR A 440 -12.80 5.29 -15.07
N ALA A 441 -13.00 3.97 -15.03
CA ALA A 441 -11.94 3.02 -15.37
C ALA A 441 -11.38 3.22 -16.80
N GLU A 442 -12.18 3.74 -17.74
CA GLU A 442 -11.72 4.10 -19.08
C GLU A 442 -10.77 5.29 -19.05
N GLN A 443 -11.11 6.33 -18.29
CA GLN A 443 -10.28 7.52 -18.11
C GLN A 443 -8.94 7.19 -17.42
N GLU A 444 -8.99 6.34 -16.40
CA GLU A 444 -7.77 5.88 -15.74
C GLU A 444 -6.85 5.08 -16.68
N ARG A 445 -7.43 4.17 -17.49
CA ARG A 445 -6.64 3.43 -18.48
C ARG A 445 -6.02 4.34 -19.53
N ALA A 446 -6.77 5.34 -20.02
CA ALA A 446 -6.23 6.31 -20.98
C ALA A 446 -5.09 7.12 -20.39
N LEU A 447 -5.24 7.59 -19.15
CA LEU A 447 -4.19 8.32 -18.43
C LEU A 447 -2.97 7.44 -18.15
N TYR A 448 -3.19 6.17 -17.78
CA TYR A 448 -2.10 5.21 -17.60
C TYR A 448 -1.33 4.97 -18.90
N ALA A 449 -2.04 4.78 -20.01
CA ALA A 449 -1.42 4.60 -21.34
C ALA A 449 -0.59 5.83 -21.75
N LEU A 450 -1.14 7.05 -21.55
CA LEU A 450 -0.42 8.30 -21.81
C LEU A 450 0.89 8.39 -21.00
N ARG A 451 0.83 8.06 -19.71
CA ARG A 451 1.97 8.14 -18.80
C ARG A 451 3.09 7.13 -19.09
N ASN A 452 2.75 6.02 -19.75
CA ASN A 452 3.69 4.96 -20.10
C ASN A 452 4.05 4.97 -21.61
N ALA A 453 3.47 5.85 -22.40
CA ALA A 453 3.89 6.08 -23.78
C ALA A 453 5.22 6.87 -23.77
N GLY A 454 6.25 6.37 -24.46
CA GLY A 454 7.58 7.00 -24.48
C GLY A 454 7.52 8.45 -24.98
N ASN A 455 7.42 8.67 -26.29
CA ASN A 455 7.32 10.01 -26.88
C ASN A 455 5.86 10.34 -27.22
N VAL A 456 5.19 11.10 -26.36
CA VAL A 456 3.83 11.60 -26.61
C VAL A 456 3.89 12.95 -27.31
N LYS A 457 3.14 13.10 -28.41
CA LYS A 457 3.02 14.39 -29.07
C LYS A 457 2.21 15.36 -28.18
N PRO A 458 2.55 16.65 -28.15
CA PRO A 458 1.81 17.63 -27.35
C PRO A 458 0.30 17.64 -27.61
N ASP A 459 -0.12 17.52 -28.86
CA ASP A 459 -1.55 17.50 -29.23
C ASP A 459 -2.28 16.28 -28.67
N ASP A 460 -1.65 15.09 -28.67
CA ASP A 460 -2.22 13.87 -28.10
C ASP A 460 -2.37 14.00 -26.59
N GLU A 461 -1.38 14.56 -25.91
CA GLU A 461 -1.43 14.84 -24.48
C GLU A 461 -2.57 15.81 -24.14
N ILE A 462 -2.66 16.95 -24.86
CA ILE A 462 -3.70 17.95 -24.69
C ILE A 462 -5.08 17.32 -24.88
N ASN A 463 -5.25 16.49 -25.92
CA ASN A 463 -6.50 15.81 -26.19
C ASN A 463 -6.90 14.84 -25.06
N VAL A 464 -5.95 14.03 -24.57
CA VAL A 464 -6.22 13.13 -23.46
C VAL A 464 -6.57 13.90 -22.18
N ILE A 465 -5.86 14.97 -21.87
CA ILE A 465 -6.19 15.82 -20.72
C ILE A 465 -7.60 16.39 -20.87
N LYS A 466 -7.95 16.98 -22.04
CA LYS A 466 -9.26 17.59 -22.28
C LYS A 466 -10.42 16.58 -22.24
N THR A 467 -10.20 15.34 -22.63
CA THR A 467 -11.30 14.38 -22.81
C THR A 467 -11.32 13.29 -21.76
N LYS A 468 -10.18 12.98 -21.12
CA LYS A 468 -10.03 11.79 -20.25
C LYS A 468 -9.46 12.10 -18.85
N ASP A 469 -9.00 13.35 -18.56
CA ASP A 469 -8.51 13.71 -17.22
C ASP A 469 -9.32 14.86 -16.60
N PRO A 470 -10.53 14.61 -16.09
CA PRO A 470 -11.36 15.63 -15.46
C PRO A 470 -10.73 16.19 -14.17
N GLN A 471 -9.88 15.42 -13.48
CA GLN A 471 -9.17 15.86 -12.29
C GLN A 471 -8.13 16.94 -12.64
N MET A 472 -7.35 16.73 -13.70
CA MET A 472 -6.39 17.71 -14.19
C MET A 472 -7.10 19.00 -14.64
N LEU A 473 -8.20 18.89 -15.39
CA LEU A 473 -8.98 20.07 -15.81
C LEU A 473 -9.48 20.86 -14.61
N ARG A 474 -10.01 20.17 -13.60
CA ARG A 474 -10.50 20.84 -12.39
C ARG A 474 -9.38 21.50 -11.58
N ALA A 475 -8.18 20.90 -11.55
CA ALA A 475 -7.00 21.48 -10.93
C ALA A 475 -6.59 22.79 -11.65
N ILE A 476 -6.57 22.77 -12.98
CA ILE A 476 -6.29 23.94 -13.80
C ILE A 476 -7.32 25.04 -13.55
N ASP A 477 -8.62 24.72 -13.54
CA ASP A 477 -9.69 25.69 -13.28
C ASP A 477 -9.58 26.32 -11.90
N ALA A 478 -9.28 25.51 -10.87
CA ALA A 478 -9.09 26.02 -9.51
C ALA A 478 -7.92 27.02 -9.44
N LEU A 479 -6.79 26.70 -10.06
CA LEU A 479 -5.64 27.62 -10.10
C LEU A 479 -5.93 28.87 -10.89
N LYS A 480 -6.60 28.77 -12.05
CA LYS A 480 -7.04 29.94 -12.83
C LYS A 480 -7.93 30.88 -11.98
N GLY A 481 -8.91 30.30 -11.26
CA GLY A 481 -9.80 31.07 -10.39
C GLY A 481 -9.02 31.85 -9.33
N VAL A 482 -8.08 31.21 -8.64
CA VAL A 482 -7.23 31.86 -7.64
C VAL A 482 -6.37 32.97 -8.24
N MET A 483 -5.74 32.72 -9.40
CA MET A 483 -4.87 33.71 -10.05
C MET A 483 -5.66 34.92 -10.58
N ILE A 484 -6.84 34.73 -11.17
CA ILE A 484 -7.73 35.82 -11.61
C ILE A 484 -8.15 36.67 -10.42
N TYR A 485 -8.58 36.02 -9.31
CA TYR A 485 -8.97 36.72 -8.11
C TYR A 485 -7.81 37.53 -7.52
N ALA A 486 -6.61 36.95 -7.44
CA ALA A 486 -5.43 37.66 -6.94
C ALA A 486 -5.06 38.89 -7.81
N GLN A 487 -5.16 38.76 -9.14
CA GLN A 487 -4.95 39.91 -10.05
C GLN A 487 -5.96 41.03 -9.87
N GLN A 488 -7.22 40.71 -9.63
CA GLN A 488 -8.27 41.68 -9.40
C GLN A 488 -8.19 42.36 -8.02
N SER A 489 -7.67 41.63 -7.03
CA SER A 489 -7.54 42.09 -5.65
C SER A 489 -6.23 42.89 -5.42
N ALA A 490 -5.30 42.87 -6.35
CA ALA A 490 -4.09 43.68 -6.28
C ALA A 490 -4.46 45.18 -6.34
N PRO A 491 -3.99 46.03 -5.40
CA PRO A 491 -4.28 47.46 -5.44
C PRO A 491 -3.81 48.00 -6.79
N LYS A 492 -4.73 48.67 -7.53
CA LYS A 492 -4.38 49.39 -8.74
C LYS A 492 -3.31 50.43 -8.33
N ALA A 493 -2.08 50.26 -8.83
CA ALA A 493 -1.07 51.27 -8.69
C ALA A 493 -1.65 52.57 -9.25
N GLU A 494 -1.98 53.55 -8.36
CA GLU A 494 -2.35 54.88 -8.79
C GLU A 494 -1.23 55.41 -9.65
N ALA A 495 -1.59 55.67 -10.91
CA ALA A 495 -0.70 56.35 -11.82
C ALA A 495 -0.53 57.79 -11.26
N VAL A 496 0.53 57.96 -10.49
CA VAL A 496 0.98 59.31 -10.13
C VAL A 496 1.36 59.99 -11.45
N LYS A 497 0.38 60.76 -12.00
CA LYS A 497 0.68 61.72 -13.07
C LYS A 497 1.62 62.76 -12.47
N LYS A 498 2.86 62.79 -12.95
CA LYS A 498 3.74 63.92 -12.83
C LYS A 498 3.29 65.00 -13.78
#